data_9e62d0a36a8d47834f0ccca0afbd347c
#
_entry.id   9e62d0a36a8d47834f0ccca0afbd347c
#
_cell.length_a   1.000
_cell.length_b   1.000
_cell.length_c   1.000
_cell.angle_alpha   90.00
_cell.angle_beta   90.00
_cell.angle_gamma   90.00
#
_symmetry.space_group_name_H-M   'P 1'
#
loop_
_entity.id
_entity.type
_entity.pdbx_description
1 polymer ?
#
loop_
_entity_poly.entity_id
_entity_poly.type
_entity_poly.pdbx_seq_one_letter_code
_entity_poly.pdbx_strand_id
1 'polypeptide(L)'
;MPRPGNKEELLKTAEENFEKLNQQIDSLSEKEWTTPFDFSKDEKKKEAHWKRDKNVRDVLIHLYEWHQLMIHFVDENTAGKNVKFLPPVYTWRTIAPMNQMFYEKHQGTSLEEARRLLAESHRGVMGRAERFSNEELFLSRAFPAVGGSTLGSYFVSSTSSHYDWAIKKIKAHQKNCR
;
A
#
# COMPACT_ATOMS: atom_id res chain seq x y z
N MET A 1 -7.27 11.45 10.44
CA MET A 1 -8.23 10.60 11.18
C MET A 1 -7.45 9.64 12.07
N PRO A 2 -7.97 9.24 13.22
CA PRO A 2 -7.32 8.22 14.03
C PRO A 2 -7.22 6.90 13.26
N ARG A 3 -6.24 6.07 13.61
CA ARG A 3 -6.04 4.76 12.98
C ARG A 3 -7.24 3.85 13.30
N PRO A 4 -7.83 3.15 12.32
CA PRO A 4 -8.94 2.22 12.57
C PRO A 4 -8.62 1.20 13.68
N GLY A 5 -9.54 1.04 14.62
CA GLY A 5 -9.42 0.15 15.77
C GLY A 5 -10.44 -1.00 15.80
N ASN A 6 -11.29 -1.09 14.79
CA ASN A 6 -12.29 -2.15 14.62
C ASN A 6 -12.54 -2.46 13.15
N LYS A 7 -13.24 -3.56 12.89
CA LYS A 7 -13.53 -4.05 11.54
C LYS A 7 -14.30 -3.04 10.68
N GLU A 8 -15.33 -2.43 11.23
CA GLU A 8 -16.17 -1.46 10.50
C GLU A 8 -15.34 -0.26 10.04
N GLU A 9 -14.57 0.33 10.96
CA GLU A 9 -13.67 1.44 10.65
C GLU A 9 -12.60 1.05 9.63
N LEU A 10 -12.03 -0.16 9.73
CA LEU A 10 -11.03 -0.67 8.80
C LEU A 10 -11.60 -0.72 7.39
N LEU A 11 -12.73 -1.39 7.19
CA LEU A 11 -13.35 -1.57 5.88
C LEU A 11 -13.77 -0.21 5.29
N LYS A 12 -14.46 0.60 6.06
CA LYS A 12 -14.91 1.93 5.64
C LYS A 12 -13.75 2.84 5.24
N THR A 13 -12.75 2.96 6.10
CA THR A 13 -11.61 3.86 5.84
C THR A 13 -10.77 3.40 4.66
N ALA A 14 -10.61 2.08 4.47
CA ALA A 14 -9.90 1.53 3.32
C ALA A 14 -10.59 1.88 2.00
N GLU A 15 -11.91 1.69 1.92
CA GLU A 15 -12.70 2.05 0.72
C GLU A 15 -12.67 3.56 0.45
N GLU A 16 -12.95 4.38 1.47
CA GLU A 16 -12.93 5.84 1.33
C GLU A 16 -11.57 6.37 0.87
N ASN A 17 -10.48 5.84 1.42
CA ASN A 17 -9.13 6.27 1.04
C ASN A 17 -8.73 5.75 -0.35
N PHE A 18 -9.17 4.55 -0.73
CA PHE A 18 -8.97 4.05 -2.08
C PHE A 18 -9.70 4.91 -3.12
N GLU A 19 -10.96 5.28 -2.85
CA GLU A 19 -11.72 6.19 -3.70
C GLU A 19 -11.04 7.57 -3.80
N LYS A 20 -10.62 8.15 -2.67
CA LYS A 20 -9.87 9.42 -2.64
C LYS A 20 -8.57 9.35 -3.45
N LEU A 21 -7.86 8.22 -3.40
CA LEU A 21 -6.66 8.00 -4.21
C LEU A 21 -7.00 8.05 -5.70
N ASN A 22 -8.05 7.34 -6.13
CA ASN A 22 -8.46 7.34 -7.53
C ASN A 22 -8.92 8.74 -7.99
N GLN A 23 -9.71 9.45 -7.19
CA GLN A 23 -10.13 10.83 -7.47
C GLN A 23 -8.92 11.77 -7.59
N GLN A 24 -7.92 11.61 -6.72
CA GLN A 24 -6.68 12.39 -6.77
C GLN A 24 -5.91 12.14 -8.07
N ILE A 25 -5.83 10.89 -8.51
CA ILE A 25 -5.17 10.50 -9.77
C ILE A 25 -5.94 11.07 -10.96
N ASP A 26 -7.27 10.97 -10.97
CA ASP A 26 -8.11 11.47 -12.06
C ASP A 26 -8.13 13.01 -12.15
N SER A 27 -7.77 13.69 -11.08
CA SER A 27 -7.66 15.17 -11.04
C SER A 27 -6.36 15.73 -11.61
N LEU A 28 -5.40 14.89 -11.98
CA LEU A 28 -4.11 15.33 -12.50
C LEU A 28 -4.25 16.01 -13.87
N SER A 29 -3.66 17.20 -14.01
CA SER A 29 -3.55 17.90 -15.30
C SER A 29 -2.53 17.22 -16.22
N GLU A 30 -2.58 17.53 -17.50
CA GLU A 30 -1.61 17.04 -18.50
C GLU A 30 -0.16 17.34 -18.08
N LYS A 31 0.10 18.55 -17.58
CA LYS A 31 1.42 18.94 -17.06
C LYS A 31 1.86 18.04 -15.90
N GLU A 32 0.96 17.75 -14.96
CA GLU A 32 1.25 16.91 -13.80
C GLU A 32 1.48 15.44 -14.20
N TRP A 33 0.78 14.97 -15.25
CA TRP A 33 0.99 13.64 -15.82
C TRP A 33 2.33 13.49 -16.54
N THR A 34 2.74 14.52 -17.28
CA THR A 34 3.94 14.47 -18.14
C THR A 34 5.22 14.86 -17.42
N THR A 35 5.11 15.55 -16.29
CA THR A 35 6.27 15.94 -15.47
C THR A 35 6.69 14.79 -14.57
N PRO A 36 7.94 14.31 -14.63
CA PRO A 36 8.44 13.32 -13.68
C PRO A 36 8.43 13.83 -12.23
N PHE A 37 8.26 12.93 -11.29
CA PHE A 37 8.40 13.26 -9.87
C PHE A 37 9.83 13.69 -9.58
N ASP A 38 9.98 14.87 -9.00
CA ASP A 38 11.25 15.38 -8.49
C ASP A 38 11.03 16.05 -7.13
N PHE A 39 11.59 15.45 -6.10
CA PHE A 39 11.53 15.94 -4.72
C PHE A 39 12.91 16.35 -4.20
N SER A 40 13.91 16.45 -5.08
CA SER A 40 15.32 16.71 -4.71
C SER A 40 15.53 18.05 -4.01
N LYS A 41 14.65 19.02 -4.23
CA LYS A 41 14.71 20.36 -3.62
C LYS A 41 14.14 20.41 -2.20
N ASP A 42 13.47 19.36 -1.73
CA ASP A 42 12.88 19.30 -0.40
C ASP A 42 13.77 18.46 0.54
N GLU A 43 14.57 19.15 1.35
CA GLU A 43 15.51 18.52 2.30
C GLU A 43 14.84 17.61 3.34
N LYS A 44 13.52 17.72 3.51
CA LYS A 44 12.74 16.87 4.42
C LYS A 44 12.39 15.52 3.82
N LYS A 45 12.50 15.37 2.49
CA LYS A 45 12.14 14.15 1.76
C LYS A 45 13.36 13.25 1.53
N LYS A 46 13.87 12.66 2.61
CA LYS A 46 15.12 11.86 2.62
C LYS A 46 14.91 10.35 2.42
N GLU A 47 13.70 9.85 2.68
CA GLU A 47 13.40 8.42 2.56
C GLU A 47 13.56 7.94 1.11
N ALA A 48 13.99 6.68 0.95
CA ALA A 48 14.34 6.09 -0.34
C ALA A 48 13.23 6.22 -1.40
N HIS A 49 11.98 6.12 -1.00
CA HIS A 49 10.84 6.18 -1.92
C HIS A 49 10.69 7.52 -2.65
N TRP A 50 11.17 8.64 -2.07
CA TRP A 50 11.13 9.95 -2.72
C TRP A 50 12.03 10.03 -3.95
N LYS A 51 13.15 9.31 -3.92
CA LYS A 51 14.09 9.22 -5.04
C LYS A 51 13.72 8.12 -6.02
N ARG A 52 13.15 7.03 -5.53
CA ARG A 52 12.81 5.85 -6.32
C ARG A 52 11.68 6.12 -7.31
N ASP A 53 10.55 6.64 -6.82
CA ASP A 53 9.34 6.76 -7.61
C ASP A 53 9.38 7.99 -8.51
N LYS A 54 9.17 7.81 -9.82
CA LYS A 54 9.29 8.84 -10.84
C LYS A 54 7.94 9.29 -11.42
N ASN A 55 6.88 8.54 -11.16
CA ASN A 55 5.55 8.81 -11.69
C ASN A 55 4.46 8.10 -10.86
N VAL A 56 3.21 8.34 -11.23
CA VAL A 56 2.06 7.70 -10.55
C VAL A 56 2.10 6.18 -10.66
N ARG A 57 2.47 5.63 -11.84
CA ARG A 57 2.59 4.18 -12.01
C ARG A 57 3.47 3.56 -10.93
N ASP A 58 4.63 4.14 -10.65
CA ASP A 58 5.56 3.62 -9.64
C ASP A 58 4.93 3.57 -8.24
N VAL A 59 4.10 4.55 -7.91
CA VAL A 59 3.34 4.56 -6.65
C VAL A 59 2.31 3.44 -6.64
N LEU A 60 1.55 3.26 -7.72
CA LEU A 60 0.49 2.25 -7.78
C LEU A 60 1.04 0.83 -7.71
N ILE A 61 2.15 0.53 -8.38
CA ILE A 61 2.76 -0.81 -8.30
C ILE A 61 3.34 -1.10 -6.93
N HIS A 62 3.83 -0.08 -6.22
CA HIS A 62 4.26 -0.25 -4.84
C HIS A 62 3.09 -0.70 -3.95
N LEU A 63 1.94 -0.03 -4.06
CA LEU A 63 0.72 -0.44 -3.33
C LEU A 63 0.28 -1.86 -3.72
N TYR A 64 0.30 -2.17 -5.02
CA TYR A 64 -0.06 -3.49 -5.54
C TYR A 64 0.83 -4.60 -4.95
N GLU A 65 2.14 -4.44 -4.98
CA GLU A 65 3.07 -5.45 -4.45
C GLU A 65 2.88 -5.65 -2.92
N TRP A 66 2.61 -4.59 -2.18
CA TRP A 66 2.28 -4.70 -0.76
C TRP A 66 0.92 -5.39 -0.51
N HIS A 67 -0.05 -5.21 -1.42
CA HIS A 67 -1.28 -6.03 -1.39
C HIS A 67 -0.96 -7.51 -1.63
N GLN A 68 -0.06 -7.84 -2.57
CA GLN A 68 0.34 -9.22 -2.82
C GLN A 68 1.00 -9.85 -1.59
N LEU A 69 1.85 -9.11 -0.86
CA LEU A 69 2.41 -9.58 0.41
C LEU A 69 1.31 -9.87 1.44
N MET A 70 0.32 -8.98 1.56
CA MET A 70 -0.78 -9.15 2.50
C MET A 70 -1.67 -10.35 2.13
N ILE A 71 -2.00 -10.50 0.86
CA ILE A 71 -2.80 -11.62 0.34
C ILE A 71 -2.09 -12.95 0.61
N HIS A 72 -0.82 -13.05 0.24
CA HIS A 72 -0.02 -14.23 0.48
C HIS A 72 0.06 -14.58 1.98
N PHE A 73 0.35 -13.57 2.82
CA PHE A 73 0.44 -13.74 4.26
C PHE A 73 -0.84 -14.30 4.88
N VAL A 74 -1.99 -13.73 4.51
CA VAL A 74 -3.29 -14.16 5.03
C VAL A 74 -3.63 -15.56 4.53
N ASP A 75 -3.51 -15.82 3.24
CA ASP A 75 -3.89 -17.10 2.63
C ASP A 75 -3.05 -18.26 3.17
N GLU A 76 -1.73 -18.10 3.22
CA GLU A 76 -0.82 -19.15 3.68
C GLU A 76 -0.99 -19.44 5.20
N ASN A 77 -1.16 -18.41 6.00
CA ASN A 77 -1.38 -18.61 7.44
C ASN A 77 -2.76 -19.18 7.75
N THR A 78 -3.79 -18.81 6.99
CA THR A 78 -5.13 -19.40 7.09
C THR A 78 -5.10 -20.88 6.69
N ALA A 79 -4.22 -21.25 5.75
CA ALA A 79 -3.97 -22.65 5.37
C ALA A 79 -3.04 -23.40 6.37
N GLY A 80 -2.60 -22.78 7.45
CA GLY A 80 -1.81 -23.41 8.51
C GLY A 80 -0.30 -23.50 8.23
N LYS A 81 0.23 -22.74 7.24
CA LYS A 81 1.65 -22.85 6.83
C LYS A 81 2.63 -22.04 7.68
N ASN A 82 2.17 -21.12 8.52
CA ASN A 82 2.98 -20.29 9.41
C ASN A 82 4.11 -19.51 8.69
N VAL A 83 3.73 -18.68 7.73
CA VAL A 83 4.67 -17.84 6.99
C VAL A 83 4.80 -16.44 7.59
N LYS A 84 5.96 -15.80 7.40
CA LYS A 84 6.18 -14.41 7.76
C LYS A 84 5.57 -13.47 6.70
N PHE A 85 5.30 -12.22 7.09
CA PHE A 85 4.77 -11.20 6.17
C PHE A 85 5.75 -10.86 5.04
N LEU A 86 7.02 -10.64 5.39
CA LEU A 86 8.05 -10.36 4.39
C LEU A 86 8.63 -11.66 3.81
N PRO A 87 9.01 -11.65 2.52
CA PRO A 87 9.75 -12.76 1.92
C PRO A 87 11.00 -13.10 2.71
N PRO A 88 11.45 -14.38 2.74
CA PRO A 88 12.50 -14.87 3.63
C PRO A 88 13.85 -14.12 3.57
N VAL A 89 14.17 -13.54 2.41
CA VAL A 89 15.44 -12.82 2.18
C VAL A 89 15.41 -11.38 2.71
N TYR A 90 14.24 -10.87 3.14
CA TYR A 90 14.07 -9.49 3.59
C TYR A 90 13.65 -9.40 5.06
N THR A 91 14.03 -8.30 5.67
CA THR A 91 13.62 -7.90 7.03
C THR A 91 13.06 -6.48 7.00
N TRP A 92 12.42 -6.04 8.08
CA TRP A 92 11.96 -4.66 8.19
C TRP A 92 13.08 -3.62 8.04
N ARG A 93 14.33 -4.00 8.28
CA ARG A 93 15.51 -3.15 8.05
C ARG A 93 15.94 -3.13 6.58
N THR A 94 15.55 -4.11 5.80
CA THR A 94 15.94 -4.27 4.38
C THR A 94 14.76 -4.14 3.42
N ILE A 95 13.68 -3.47 3.83
CA ILE A 95 12.53 -3.23 2.95
C ILE A 95 12.84 -2.29 1.79
N ALA A 96 13.83 -1.39 1.93
CA ALA A 96 14.21 -0.48 0.85
C ALA A 96 14.74 -1.24 -0.39
N PRO A 97 15.66 -2.21 -0.28
CA PRO A 97 16.01 -3.09 -1.37
C PRO A 97 14.84 -3.90 -1.95
N MET A 98 13.92 -4.39 -1.11
CA MET A 98 12.72 -5.10 -1.57
C MET A 98 11.82 -4.18 -2.40
N ASN A 99 11.56 -2.98 -1.92
CA ASN A 99 10.78 -1.99 -2.65
C ASN A 99 11.46 -1.56 -3.96
N GLN A 100 12.78 -1.51 -3.99
CA GLN A 100 13.55 -1.25 -5.21
C GLN A 100 13.36 -2.39 -6.23
N MET A 101 13.37 -3.63 -5.79
CA MET A 101 13.09 -4.78 -6.64
C MET A 101 11.67 -4.73 -7.21
N PHE A 102 10.66 -4.36 -6.42
CA PHE A 102 9.30 -4.14 -6.91
C PHE A 102 9.23 -3.05 -7.98
N TYR A 103 9.91 -1.94 -7.74
CA TYR A 103 10.01 -0.85 -8.72
C TYR A 103 10.61 -1.34 -10.05
N GLU A 104 11.74 -2.05 -10.01
CA GLU A 104 12.43 -2.57 -11.19
C GLU A 104 11.59 -3.59 -11.96
N LYS A 105 10.91 -4.48 -11.25
CA LYS A 105 9.99 -5.49 -11.81
C LYS A 105 8.91 -4.88 -12.70
N HIS A 106 8.45 -3.68 -12.38
CA HIS A 106 7.32 -3.04 -13.03
C HIS A 106 7.68 -1.89 -14.00
N GLN A 107 8.94 -1.74 -14.37
CA GLN A 107 9.31 -0.67 -15.31
C GLN A 107 8.71 -0.84 -16.70
N GLY A 108 8.34 -2.06 -17.09
CA GLY A 108 7.58 -2.34 -18.32
C GLY A 108 6.05 -2.35 -18.18
N THR A 109 5.53 -2.16 -16.96
CA THR A 109 4.09 -2.14 -16.70
C THR A 109 3.50 -0.77 -17.08
N SER A 110 2.43 -0.75 -17.89
CA SER A 110 1.75 0.51 -18.22
C SER A 110 0.99 1.09 -17.02
N LEU A 111 0.67 2.39 -17.07
CA LEU A 111 -0.18 3.02 -16.07
C LEU A 111 -1.57 2.37 -15.99
N GLU A 112 -2.16 2.07 -17.15
CA GLU A 112 -3.46 1.41 -17.23
C GLU A 112 -3.43 0.03 -16.55
N GLU A 113 -2.42 -0.76 -16.84
CA GLU A 113 -2.21 -2.06 -16.21
C GLU A 113 -1.96 -1.93 -14.70
N ALA A 114 -1.17 -0.97 -14.26
CA ALA A 114 -0.94 -0.69 -12.83
C ALA A 114 -2.24 -0.32 -12.10
N ARG A 115 -3.10 0.48 -12.72
CA ARG A 115 -4.44 0.81 -12.17
C ARG A 115 -5.33 -0.44 -12.06
N ARG A 116 -5.34 -1.28 -13.10
CA ARG A 116 -6.11 -2.54 -13.10
C ARG A 116 -5.64 -3.49 -12.00
N LEU A 117 -4.34 -3.73 -11.93
CA LEU A 117 -3.72 -4.60 -10.92
C LEU A 117 -4.02 -4.12 -9.49
N LEU A 118 -3.91 -2.82 -9.25
CA LEU A 118 -4.21 -2.24 -7.94
C LEU A 118 -5.69 -2.38 -7.58
N ALA A 119 -6.61 -2.12 -8.51
CA ALA A 119 -8.04 -2.27 -8.27
C ALA A 119 -8.42 -3.72 -7.95
N GLU A 120 -7.85 -4.70 -8.67
CA GLU A 120 -8.07 -6.11 -8.41
C GLU A 120 -7.50 -6.54 -7.05
N SER A 121 -6.27 -6.12 -6.73
CA SER A 121 -5.64 -6.48 -5.46
C SER A 121 -6.32 -5.79 -4.26
N HIS A 122 -6.83 -4.56 -4.44
CA HIS A 122 -7.64 -3.91 -3.42
C HIS A 122 -8.88 -4.76 -3.08
N ARG A 123 -9.65 -5.18 -4.10
CA ARG A 123 -10.80 -6.10 -3.88
C ARG A 123 -10.37 -7.40 -3.22
N GLY A 124 -9.22 -7.94 -3.61
CA GLY A 124 -8.67 -9.17 -3.03
C GLY A 124 -8.32 -9.04 -1.55
N VAL A 125 -7.71 -7.93 -1.15
CA VAL A 125 -7.38 -7.64 0.26
C VAL A 125 -8.65 -7.40 1.07
N MET A 126 -9.59 -6.58 0.55
CA MET A 126 -10.85 -6.28 1.23
C MET A 126 -11.71 -7.54 1.45
N GLY A 127 -11.85 -8.38 0.42
CA GLY A 127 -12.56 -9.65 0.53
C GLY A 127 -11.98 -10.60 1.58
N ARG A 128 -10.66 -10.54 1.81
CA ARG A 128 -10.02 -11.30 2.90
C ARG A 128 -10.31 -10.70 4.26
N ALA A 129 -10.22 -9.38 4.40
CA ALA A 129 -10.55 -8.69 5.65
C ALA A 129 -11.99 -8.97 6.09
N GLU A 130 -12.94 -9.01 5.15
CA GLU A 130 -14.35 -9.28 5.42
C GLU A 130 -14.62 -10.67 6.02
N ARG A 131 -13.79 -11.68 5.73
CA ARG A 131 -13.95 -13.05 6.24
C ARG A 131 -13.69 -13.20 7.73
N PHE A 132 -12.92 -12.29 8.32
CA PHE A 132 -12.56 -12.33 9.74
C PHE A 132 -13.60 -11.58 10.57
N SER A 133 -13.85 -12.08 11.80
CA SER A 133 -14.62 -11.34 12.79
C SER A 133 -13.85 -10.12 13.31
N ASN A 134 -14.53 -9.23 14.02
CA ASN A 134 -13.88 -8.10 14.66
C ASN A 134 -12.81 -8.55 15.67
N GLU A 135 -13.11 -9.60 16.44
CA GLU A 135 -12.21 -10.20 17.43
C GLU A 135 -10.97 -10.81 16.75
N GLU A 136 -11.14 -11.54 15.67
CA GLU A 136 -10.02 -12.12 14.92
C GLU A 136 -9.09 -11.03 14.34
N LEU A 137 -9.65 -9.89 13.96
CA LEU A 137 -8.88 -8.77 13.42
C LEU A 137 -8.18 -7.95 14.50
N PHE A 138 -8.85 -7.67 15.63
CA PHE A 138 -8.37 -6.64 16.57
C PHE A 138 -8.07 -7.14 17.98
N LEU A 139 -8.36 -8.39 18.32
CA LEU A 139 -7.90 -8.97 19.57
C LEU A 139 -6.42 -9.34 19.44
N SER A 140 -5.61 -8.88 20.40
CA SER A 140 -4.19 -9.23 20.46
C SER A 140 -4.01 -10.75 20.51
N ARG A 141 -3.09 -11.29 19.71
CA ARG A 141 -2.77 -12.71 19.60
C ARG A 141 -3.87 -13.61 19.02
N ALA A 142 -4.99 -13.06 18.54
CA ALA A 142 -6.03 -13.83 17.85
C ALA A 142 -5.53 -14.45 16.54
N PHE A 143 -4.59 -13.80 15.87
CA PHE A 143 -3.92 -14.32 14.68
C PHE A 143 -2.42 -14.51 15.00
N PRO A 144 -1.96 -15.75 15.26
CA PRO A 144 -0.62 -16.00 15.82
C PRO A 144 0.55 -15.45 14.99
N ALA A 145 0.41 -15.43 13.66
CA ALA A 145 1.48 -15.00 12.76
C ALA A 145 1.86 -13.51 12.88
N VAL A 146 1.01 -12.67 13.49
CA VAL A 146 1.33 -11.25 13.74
C VAL A 146 2.00 -11.00 15.09
N GLY A 147 2.24 -12.03 15.87
CA GLY A 147 2.87 -11.94 17.18
C GLY A 147 2.04 -11.09 18.16
N GLY A 148 2.66 -10.08 18.76
CA GLY A 148 2.02 -9.17 19.70
C GLY A 148 1.15 -8.08 19.06
N SER A 149 1.10 -8.00 17.73
CA SER A 149 0.26 -7.08 16.98
C SER A 149 -1.15 -7.65 16.74
N THR A 150 -1.93 -6.98 15.89
CA THR A 150 -3.24 -7.48 15.44
C THR A 150 -3.25 -7.65 13.93
N LEU A 151 -4.02 -8.61 13.42
CA LEU A 151 -4.21 -8.80 11.99
C LEU A 151 -4.83 -7.55 11.35
N GLY A 152 -5.78 -6.91 12.04
CA GLY A 152 -6.39 -5.66 11.59
C GLY A 152 -5.38 -4.54 11.37
N SER A 153 -4.34 -4.44 12.20
CA SER A 153 -3.30 -3.43 12.00
C SER A 153 -2.45 -3.68 10.75
N TYR A 154 -2.28 -4.93 10.33
CA TYR A 154 -1.63 -5.28 9.07
C TYR A 154 -2.49 -4.89 7.87
N PHE A 155 -3.80 -5.16 7.93
CA PHE A 155 -4.74 -4.69 6.91
C PHE A 155 -4.77 -3.16 6.80
N VAL A 156 -4.83 -2.45 7.92
CA VAL A 156 -4.79 -0.97 7.94
C VAL A 156 -3.50 -0.44 7.31
N SER A 157 -2.35 -1.03 7.66
CA SER A 157 -1.06 -0.64 7.08
C SER A 157 -1.01 -0.85 5.58
N SER A 158 -1.54 -1.97 5.08
CA SER A 158 -1.52 -2.33 3.66
C SER A 158 -2.60 -1.61 2.83
N THR A 159 -3.59 -0.98 3.45
CA THR A 159 -4.70 -0.30 2.78
C THR A 159 -4.75 1.18 3.11
N SER A 160 -5.58 1.60 4.04
CA SER A 160 -5.87 3.02 4.30
C SER A 160 -4.63 3.86 4.58
N SER A 161 -3.67 3.35 5.36
CA SER A 161 -2.42 4.07 5.65
C SER A 161 -1.52 4.20 4.41
N HIS A 162 -1.43 3.17 3.58
CA HIS A 162 -0.68 3.22 2.33
C HIS A 162 -1.36 4.12 1.29
N TYR A 163 -2.69 4.13 1.20
CA TYR A 163 -3.40 5.05 0.30
C TYR A 163 -3.20 6.51 0.72
N ASP A 164 -3.23 6.81 2.02
CA ASP A 164 -2.89 8.14 2.54
C ASP A 164 -1.45 8.58 2.17
N TRP A 165 -0.50 7.66 2.28
CA TRP A 165 0.88 7.90 1.86
C TRP A 165 0.96 8.22 0.36
N ALA A 166 0.27 7.45 -0.48
CA ALA A 166 0.23 7.67 -1.92
C ALA A 166 -0.41 9.02 -2.29
N ILE A 167 -1.55 9.35 -1.66
CA ILE A 167 -2.24 10.62 -1.85
C ILE A 167 -1.34 11.80 -1.50
N LYS A 168 -0.65 11.74 -0.35
CA LYS A 168 0.30 12.78 0.08
C LYS A 168 1.44 12.97 -0.92
N LYS A 169 1.95 11.87 -1.47
CA LYS A 169 3.03 11.90 -2.46
C LYS A 169 2.58 12.55 -3.77
N ILE A 170 1.42 12.17 -4.29
CA ILE A 170 0.83 12.75 -5.50
C ILE A 170 0.53 14.24 -5.30
N LYS A 171 -0.02 14.63 -4.15
CA LYS A 171 -0.23 16.05 -3.80
C LYS A 171 1.07 16.84 -3.72
N ALA A 172 2.13 16.25 -3.20
CA ALA A 172 3.45 16.90 -3.17
C ALA A 172 3.99 17.13 -4.60
N HIS A 173 3.80 16.16 -5.51
CA HIS A 173 4.13 16.32 -6.92
C HIS A 173 3.30 17.44 -7.57
N GLN A 174 1.99 17.46 -7.39
CA GLN A 174 1.13 18.53 -7.90
C GLN A 174 1.58 19.93 -7.45
N LYS A 175 1.98 20.03 -6.18
CA LYS A 175 2.52 21.30 -5.64
C LYS A 175 3.82 21.71 -6.33
N ASN A 176 4.69 20.77 -6.68
CA ASN A 176 5.95 21.03 -7.36
C ASN A 176 5.75 21.43 -8.85
N CYS A 177 4.60 21.07 -9.45
CA CYS A 177 4.25 21.43 -10.84
C CYS A 177 3.65 22.85 -10.98
N ARG A 178 3.28 23.49 -9.89
CA ARG A 178 2.76 24.86 -9.86
C ARG A 178 3.88 25.87 -9.94
#